data_ead82f4bb4d7ef4557fec8f982b8f1a5
#
_entry.id   ead82f4bb4d7ef4557fec8f982b8f1a5
#
_cell.length_a   1.000
_cell.length_b   1.000
_cell.length_c   1.000
_cell.angle_alpha   90.00
_cell.angle_beta   90.00
_cell.angle_gamma   90.00
#
_symmetry.space_group_name_H-M   'P 1'
#
loop_
_entity.id
_entity.type
_entity.pdbx_description
1 polymer ?
#
loop_
_entity_poly.entity_id
_entity_poly.type
_entity_poly.pdbx_seq_one_letter_code
_entity_poly.pdbx_strand_id
1 'polypeptide(L)'
;MLTENGNPREPRYIALHKEKAYVCSYDGTVARIDTASLTIDAMTTVGRNPDGICVQDDKLYVSNSGGLDHASGLGVDNTVSVVDIATFKETDKIIVGPNPGKIIADTKEKVVYVATRGEDVEAGDYNFAKIDCRTKVVTHYNERVQNFAIDGEIAYLYNYNYSTQTASIKTFNLKTG
;
A
#
# COMPACT_ATOMS: atom_id res chain seq x y z
N MET A 1 21.93 3.04 -5.83
CA MET A 1 21.25 1.81 -5.34
C MET A 1 20.84 2.05 -3.89
N LEU A 2 19.60 1.72 -3.53
CA LEU A 2 19.15 1.81 -2.14
C LEU A 2 19.78 0.65 -1.34
N THR A 3 20.74 0.96 -0.49
CA THR A 3 21.42 -0.03 0.36
C THR A 3 21.51 0.44 1.80
N GLU A 4 21.51 -0.49 2.74
CA GLU A 4 21.86 -0.26 4.14
C GLU A 4 22.94 -1.25 4.56
N ASN A 5 24.05 -0.74 5.10
CA ASN A 5 25.19 -1.58 5.50
C ASN A 5 25.65 -2.58 4.41
N GLY A 6 25.53 -2.17 3.13
CA GLY A 6 25.87 -3.01 1.98
C GLY A 6 24.76 -3.99 1.52
N ASN A 7 23.67 -4.12 2.27
CA ASN A 7 22.53 -4.95 1.89
C ASN A 7 21.55 -4.16 1.03
N PRO A 8 20.92 -4.75 -0.01
CA PRO A 8 19.86 -4.10 -0.78
C PRO A 8 18.62 -3.87 0.10
N ARG A 9 18.00 -2.69 -0.03
CA ARG A 9 16.77 -2.32 0.71
C ARG A 9 15.50 -2.90 0.13
N GLU A 10 15.57 -3.66 -0.95
CA GLU A 10 14.46 -4.31 -1.62
C GLU A 10 13.29 -3.34 -1.94
N PRO A 11 13.49 -2.34 -2.82
CA PRO A 11 12.45 -1.39 -3.18
C PRO A 11 11.25 -2.10 -3.82
N ARG A 12 10.04 -1.72 -3.41
CA ARG A 12 8.79 -2.37 -3.82
C ARG A 12 7.95 -1.52 -4.74
N TYR A 13 7.67 -0.30 -4.35
CA TYR A 13 6.81 0.58 -5.11
C TYR A 13 7.28 2.03 -5.04
N ILE A 14 6.85 2.83 -6.04
CA ILE A 14 7.22 4.23 -6.19
C ILE A 14 5.98 5.08 -6.41
N ALA A 15 5.92 6.23 -5.75
CA ALA A 15 4.94 7.28 -5.99
C ALA A 15 5.65 8.58 -6.35
N LEU A 16 5.05 9.38 -7.22
CA LEU A 16 5.57 10.68 -7.62
C LEU A 16 4.67 11.78 -7.07
N HIS A 17 5.27 12.83 -6.55
CA HIS A 17 4.54 14.03 -6.13
C HIS A 17 5.44 15.25 -6.25
N LYS A 18 4.99 16.26 -7.02
CA LYS A 18 5.81 17.44 -7.34
C LYS A 18 7.16 16.98 -7.93
N GLU A 19 8.26 17.51 -7.44
CA GLU A 19 9.62 17.20 -7.91
C GLU A 19 10.30 16.08 -7.10
N LYS A 20 9.51 15.21 -6.47
CA LYS A 20 10.01 14.13 -5.63
C LYS A 20 9.43 12.77 -6.03
N ALA A 21 10.26 11.76 -5.91
CA ALA A 21 9.85 10.37 -5.93
C ALA A 21 9.96 9.77 -4.52
N TYR A 22 9.00 8.95 -4.15
CA TYR A 22 8.93 8.29 -2.84
C TYR A 22 8.92 6.79 -3.07
N VAL A 23 9.91 6.09 -2.52
CA VAL A 23 10.10 4.66 -2.72
C VAL A 23 9.96 3.95 -1.38
N CYS A 24 8.99 3.06 -1.26
CA CYS A 24 8.90 2.15 -0.12
C CYS A 24 9.76 0.91 -0.36
N SER A 25 10.36 0.38 0.70
CA SER A 25 11.27 -0.76 0.65
C SER A 25 10.94 -1.76 1.76
N TYR A 26 11.18 -3.04 1.50
CA TYR A 26 10.86 -4.13 2.43
C TYR A 26 11.57 -4.06 3.78
N ASP A 27 12.63 -3.27 3.89
CA ASP A 27 13.34 -3.02 5.16
C ASP A 27 12.58 -2.11 6.14
N GLY A 28 11.33 -1.75 5.83
CA GLY A 28 10.50 -0.88 6.69
C GLY A 28 10.74 0.61 6.48
N THR A 29 11.32 1.00 5.34
CA THR A 29 11.64 2.41 5.07
C THR A 29 10.92 2.99 3.87
N VAL A 30 10.81 4.33 3.86
CA VAL A 30 10.48 5.13 2.69
C VAL A 30 11.62 6.10 2.42
N ALA A 31 12.16 6.09 1.20
CA ALA A 31 13.14 7.06 0.73
C ALA A 31 12.45 8.16 -0.09
N ARG A 32 12.84 9.43 0.14
CA ARG A 32 12.51 10.54 -0.74
C ARG A 32 13.69 10.83 -1.65
N ILE A 33 13.42 10.90 -2.95
CA ILE A 33 14.41 11.11 -4.00
C ILE A 33 14.08 12.43 -4.71
N ASP A 34 15.05 13.30 -4.79
CA ASP A 34 14.98 14.50 -5.65
C ASP A 34 15.10 14.08 -7.11
N THR A 35 14.08 14.43 -7.93
CA THR A 35 14.03 13.97 -9.33
C THR A 35 14.99 14.71 -10.28
N ALA A 36 15.51 15.87 -9.87
CA ALA A 36 16.49 16.60 -10.66
C ALA A 36 17.92 16.09 -10.41
N SER A 37 18.30 15.92 -9.13
CA SER A 37 19.64 15.45 -8.76
C SER A 37 19.77 13.93 -8.73
N LEU A 38 18.63 13.19 -8.72
CA LEU A 38 18.54 11.75 -8.56
C LEU A 38 19.19 11.24 -7.25
N THR A 39 19.19 12.07 -6.21
CA THR A 39 19.74 11.73 -4.89
C THR A 39 18.65 11.51 -3.86
N ILE A 40 18.92 10.63 -2.90
CA ILE A 40 18.06 10.49 -1.72
C ILE A 40 18.34 11.68 -0.81
N ASP A 41 17.33 12.49 -0.53
CA ASP A 41 17.43 13.68 0.33
C ASP A 41 16.79 13.48 1.71
N ALA A 42 15.98 12.47 1.90
CA ALA A 42 15.41 12.10 3.20
C ALA A 42 15.01 10.62 3.24
N MET A 43 14.96 10.07 4.47
CA MET A 43 14.43 8.74 4.75
C MET A 43 13.60 8.76 6.03
N THR A 44 12.56 7.90 6.08
CA THR A 44 11.74 7.68 7.27
C THR A 44 11.40 6.19 7.42
N THR A 45 11.11 5.77 8.64
CA THR A 45 10.63 4.42 8.92
C THR A 45 9.11 4.38 8.95
N VAL A 46 8.54 3.23 8.58
CA VAL A 46 7.10 2.93 8.57
C VAL A 46 6.85 1.55 9.19
N GLY A 47 5.78 0.86 8.83
CA GLY A 47 5.53 -0.51 9.30
C GLY A 47 6.43 -1.56 8.63
N ARG A 48 6.13 -2.83 8.89
CA ARG A 48 6.94 -3.95 8.37
C ARG A 48 6.63 -4.25 6.91
N ASN A 49 7.69 -4.52 6.15
CA ASN A 49 7.63 -4.95 4.75
C ASN A 49 6.65 -4.10 3.90
N PRO A 50 6.89 -2.79 3.75
CA PRO A 50 6.07 -1.92 2.93
C PRO A 50 5.98 -2.43 1.50
N ASP A 51 4.76 -2.55 0.94
CA ASP A 51 4.52 -3.16 -0.37
C ASP A 51 3.89 -2.22 -1.40
N GLY A 52 3.19 -1.19 -0.96
CA GLY A 52 2.60 -0.17 -1.82
C GLY A 52 2.68 1.22 -1.22
N ILE A 53 2.65 2.25 -2.07
CA ILE A 53 2.68 3.65 -1.66
C ILE A 53 1.87 4.50 -2.63
N CYS A 54 1.09 5.44 -2.10
CA CYS A 54 0.41 6.46 -2.90
C CYS A 54 0.43 7.81 -2.15
N VAL A 55 0.04 8.88 -2.86
CA VAL A 55 -0.01 10.25 -2.32
C VAL A 55 -1.44 10.74 -2.28
N GLN A 56 -1.84 11.30 -1.14
CA GLN A 56 -3.10 12.00 -0.97
C GLN A 56 -2.91 13.21 -0.03
N ASP A 57 -3.28 14.41 -0.50
CA ASP A 57 -3.24 15.66 0.29
C ASP A 57 -1.90 15.90 1.04
N ASP A 58 -0.78 15.90 0.29
CA ASP A 58 0.58 16.08 0.82
C ASP A 58 0.94 15.04 1.92
N LYS A 59 0.33 13.88 1.89
CA LYS A 59 0.66 12.71 2.73
C LYS A 59 0.94 11.50 1.88
N LEU A 60 1.87 10.67 2.33
CA LEU A 60 2.08 9.33 1.79
C LEU A 60 1.23 8.34 2.59
N TYR A 61 0.57 7.45 1.88
CA TYR A 61 -0.09 6.28 2.46
C TYR A 61 0.70 5.04 2.01
N VAL A 62 1.22 4.30 2.97
CA VAL A 62 2.13 3.18 2.74
C VAL A 62 1.52 1.91 3.33
N SER A 63 1.20 0.94 2.49
CA SER A 63 0.69 -0.35 2.95
C SER A 63 1.83 -1.22 3.50
N ASN A 64 1.68 -1.73 4.72
CA ASN A 64 2.66 -2.56 5.41
C ASN A 64 2.18 -4.01 5.38
N SER A 65 2.78 -4.84 4.53
CA SER A 65 2.31 -6.22 4.34
C SER A 65 2.75 -7.16 5.47
N GLY A 66 3.84 -6.83 6.15
CA GLY A 66 4.49 -7.73 7.10
C GLY A 66 5.32 -8.83 6.43
N GLY A 67 5.26 -8.90 5.09
CA GLY A 67 5.92 -9.95 4.32
C GLY A 67 5.27 -11.32 4.47
N LEU A 68 5.89 -12.32 3.88
CA LEU A 68 5.52 -13.74 4.00
C LEU A 68 6.59 -14.48 4.83
N ASP A 69 7.30 -13.79 5.71
CA ASP A 69 8.32 -14.40 6.55
C ASP A 69 7.70 -15.17 7.72
N HIS A 70 7.23 -16.36 7.41
CA HIS A 70 6.72 -17.30 8.41
C HIS A 70 7.81 -17.71 9.43
N ALA A 71 9.10 -17.56 9.10
CA ALA A 71 10.19 -17.93 9.97
C ALA A 71 10.38 -16.95 11.13
N SER A 72 10.00 -15.69 10.98
CA SER A 72 10.07 -14.67 12.05
C SER A 72 9.08 -14.89 13.19
N GLY A 73 7.99 -15.66 12.95
CA GLY A 73 6.90 -15.86 13.89
C GLY A 73 6.06 -14.59 14.16
N LEU A 74 6.30 -13.50 13.45
CA LEU A 74 5.61 -12.22 13.67
C LEU A 74 4.26 -12.11 12.94
N GLY A 75 3.97 -13.04 12.04
CA GLY A 75 2.78 -12.97 11.18
C GLY A 75 2.83 -11.78 10.19
N VAL A 76 1.73 -11.55 9.50
CA VAL A 76 1.59 -10.40 8.59
C VAL A 76 1.35 -9.10 9.36
N ASP A 77 1.65 -7.94 8.73
CA ASP A 77 1.20 -6.62 9.23
C ASP A 77 -0.24 -6.37 8.75
N ASN A 78 -0.94 -5.42 9.34
CA ASN A 78 -2.34 -5.12 9.01
C ASN A 78 -2.58 -3.61 8.86
N THR A 79 -1.52 -2.83 8.67
CA THR A 79 -1.59 -1.38 8.75
C THR A 79 -1.26 -0.67 7.43
N VAL A 80 -1.77 0.56 7.32
CA VAL A 80 -1.29 1.59 6.40
C VAL A 80 -0.67 2.71 7.23
N SER A 81 0.60 2.98 7.01
CA SER A 81 1.31 4.13 7.59
C SER A 81 0.95 5.41 6.85
N VAL A 82 0.76 6.50 7.59
CA VAL A 82 0.56 7.84 7.03
C VAL A 82 1.78 8.68 7.35
N VAL A 83 2.47 9.16 6.31
CA VAL A 83 3.67 9.98 6.44
C VAL A 83 3.36 11.39 5.94
N ASP A 84 3.57 12.40 6.76
CA ASP A 84 3.49 13.80 6.35
C ASP A 84 4.70 14.16 5.47
N ILE A 85 4.45 14.66 4.24
CA ILE A 85 5.50 14.91 3.26
C ILE A 85 6.42 16.07 3.67
N ALA A 86 5.89 17.09 4.35
CA ALA A 86 6.67 18.27 4.72
C ALA A 86 7.69 17.96 5.82
N THR A 87 7.25 17.25 6.87
CA THR A 87 8.12 16.86 7.99
C THR A 87 8.87 15.56 7.72
N PHE A 88 8.40 14.78 6.77
CA PHE A 88 8.86 13.43 6.41
C PHE A 88 8.88 12.48 7.60
N LYS A 89 7.81 12.51 8.40
CA LYS A 89 7.62 11.65 9.58
C LYS A 89 6.29 10.92 9.50
N GLU A 90 6.28 9.69 9.99
CA GLU A 90 5.04 8.95 10.22
C GLU A 90 4.20 9.69 11.27
N THR A 91 2.94 9.96 10.93
CA THR A 91 1.99 10.66 11.81
C THR A 91 0.88 9.76 12.31
N ASP A 92 0.59 8.69 11.59
CA ASP A 92 -0.49 7.75 11.91
C ASP A 92 -0.22 6.35 11.37
N LYS A 93 -0.89 5.36 12.00
CA LYS A 93 -1.07 3.99 11.49
C LYS A 93 -2.54 3.62 11.50
N ILE A 94 -3.07 3.22 10.35
CA ILE A 94 -4.48 2.87 10.16
C ILE A 94 -4.58 1.37 9.95
N ILE A 95 -5.37 0.67 10.77
CA ILE A 95 -5.63 -0.76 10.61
C ILE A 95 -6.61 -0.95 9.44
N VAL A 96 -6.23 -1.74 8.45
CA VAL A 96 -7.00 -1.97 7.22
C VAL A 96 -7.30 -3.44 6.94
N GLY A 97 -6.77 -4.33 7.74
CA GLY A 97 -6.84 -5.78 7.53
C GLY A 97 -5.51 -6.39 7.13
N PRO A 98 -5.37 -7.73 7.26
CA PRO A 98 -4.09 -8.41 7.18
C PRO A 98 -3.47 -8.36 5.78
N ASN A 99 -2.15 -8.22 5.75
CA ASN A 99 -1.30 -8.25 4.57
C ASN A 99 -1.73 -7.24 3.48
N PRO A 100 -1.83 -5.92 3.80
CA PRO A 100 -2.18 -4.92 2.79
C PRO A 100 -1.06 -4.77 1.75
N GLY A 101 -1.45 -4.75 0.49
CA GLY A 101 -0.53 -4.66 -0.66
C GLY A 101 -0.85 -3.47 -1.56
N LYS A 102 -1.47 -3.71 -2.72
CA LYS A 102 -1.82 -2.65 -3.66
C LYS A 102 -2.64 -1.54 -3.02
N ILE A 103 -2.21 -0.30 -3.22
CA ILE A 103 -2.85 0.90 -2.67
C ILE A 103 -2.94 1.99 -3.75
N ILE A 104 -4.09 2.67 -3.86
CA ILE A 104 -4.33 3.76 -4.82
C ILE A 104 -5.12 4.87 -4.14
N ALA A 105 -4.72 6.12 -4.35
CA ALA A 105 -5.46 7.29 -3.90
C ALA A 105 -6.48 7.76 -4.95
N ASP A 106 -7.70 8.05 -4.52
CA ASP A 106 -8.64 8.89 -5.26
C ASP A 106 -8.57 10.31 -4.69
N THR A 107 -7.82 11.14 -5.39
CA THR A 107 -7.53 12.52 -4.93
C THR A 107 -8.77 13.42 -4.96
N LYS A 108 -9.76 13.10 -5.79
CA LYS A 108 -11.01 13.84 -5.90
C LYS A 108 -11.92 13.57 -4.71
N GLU A 109 -12.10 12.30 -4.37
CA GLU A 109 -12.99 11.88 -3.28
C GLU A 109 -12.29 11.90 -1.91
N LYS A 110 -10.97 12.17 -1.86
CA LYS A 110 -10.16 12.21 -0.63
C LYS A 110 -10.16 10.88 0.12
N VAL A 111 -10.03 9.81 -0.63
CA VAL A 111 -9.98 8.45 -0.10
C VAL A 111 -8.79 7.67 -0.66
N VAL A 112 -8.41 6.62 0.05
CA VAL A 112 -7.39 5.67 -0.40
C VAL A 112 -8.01 4.28 -0.41
N TYR A 113 -7.87 3.58 -1.53
CA TYR A 113 -8.29 2.19 -1.66
C TYR A 113 -7.10 1.25 -1.47
N VAL A 114 -7.32 0.14 -0.78
CA VAL A 114 -6.28 -0.85 -0.49
C VAL A 114 -6.82 -2.28 -0.65
N ALA A 115 -6.03 -3.14 -1.28
CA ALA A 115 -6.26 -4.58 -1.32
C ALA A 115 -5.48 -5.23 -0.18
N THR A 116 -6.14 -6.10 0.60
CA THR A 116 -5.52 -6.93 1.64
C THR A 116 -5.53 -8.40 1.20
N ARG A 117 -4.45 -9.13 1.47
CA ARG A 117 -4.27 -10.52 0.99
C ARG A 117 -4.61 -11.59 2.03
N GLY A 118 -5.03 -11.16 3.24
CA GLY A 118 -5.32 -12.07 4.33
C GLY A 118 -4.07 -12.57 5.06
N GLU A 119 -4.28 -13.36 6.10
CA GLU A 119 -3.19 -14.02 6.84
C GLU A 119 -2.65 -15.23 6.07
N ASP A 120 -3.53 -15.92 5.37
CA ASP A 120 -3.21 -17.06 4.52
C ASP A 120 -3.56 -16.73 3.06
N VAL A 121 -2.52 -16.51 2.25
CA VAL A 121 -2.67 -16.20 0.83
C VAL A 121 -3.32 -17.37 0.06
N GLU A 122 -3.12 -18.60 0.52
CA GLU A 122 -3.71 -19.80 -0.09
C GLU A 122 -5.20 -19.97 0.29
N ALA A 123 -5.57 -19.63 1.52
CA ALA A 123 -6.97 -19.61 1.96
C ALA A 123 -7.78 -18.51 1.24
N GLY A 124 -7.10 -17.47 0.79
CA GLY A 124 -7.70 -16.45 -0.06
C GLY A 124 -8.60 -15.46 0.68
N ASP A 125 -8.23 -15.07 1.89
CA ASP A 125 -8.90 -14.04 2.70
C ASP A 125 -8.63 -12.63 2.18
N TYR A 126 -8.64 -12.48 0.85
CA TYR A 126 -8.46 -11.19 0.19
C TYR A 126 -9.64 -10.27 0.45
N ASN A 127 -9.38 -9.00 0.70
CA ASN A 127 -10.42 -8.00 0.90
C ASN A 127 -10.08 -6.70 0.17
N PHE A 128 -11.11 -5.89 -0.07
CA PHE A 128 -11.01 -4.55 -0.64
C PHE A 128 -11.52 -3.54 0.39
N ALA A 129 -10.69 -2.58 0.73
CA ALA A 129 -10.99 -1.58 1.74
C ALA A 129 -10.80 -0.15 1.20
N LYS A 130 -11.55 0.78 1.79
CA LYS A 130 -11.45 2.22 1.57
C LYS A 130 -11.13 2.91 2.88
N ILE A 131 -10.15 3.81 2.86
CA ILE A 131 -9.81 4.72 3.96
C ILE A 131 -10.34 6.11 3.60
N ASP A 132 -11.19 6.70 4.42
CA ASP A 132 -11.47 8.14 4.35
C ASP A 132 -10.27 8.90 4.94
N CYS A 133 -9.59 9.70 4.13
CA CYS A 133 -8.33 10.34 4.52
C CYS A 133 -8.51 11.42 5.59
N ARG A 134 -9.71 11.98 5.73
CA ARG A 134 -10.04 13.01 6.71
C ARG A 134 -10.38 12.40 8.07
N THR A 135 -11.26 11.40 8.08
CA THR A 135 -11.77 10.78 9.32
C THR A 135 -10.98 9.56 9.76
N LYS A 136 -10.17 8.98 8.86
CA LYS A 136 -9.44 7.72 9.02
C LYS A 136 -10.34 6.49 9.20
N VAL A 137 -11.62 6.64 8.92
CA VAL A 137 -12.57 5.52 8.95
C VAL A 137 -12.28 4.58 7.80
N VAL A 138 -12.25 3.29 8.10
CA VAL A 138 -12.05 2.21 7.12
C VAL A 138 -13.38 1.54 6.83
N THR A 139 -13.71 1.40 5.55
CA THR A 139 -14.86 0.63 5.06
C THR A 139 -14.36 -0.60 4.32
N HIS A 140 -14.85 -1.77 4.70
CA HIS A 140 -14.55 -3.04 4.02
C HIS A 140 -15.70 -3.42 3.09
N TYR A 141 -15.38 -3.85 1.86
CA TYR A 141 -16.38 -4.17 0.84
C TYR A 141 -16.64 -5.66 0.69
N ASN A 142 -15.96 -6.52 1.45
CA ASN A 142 -16.05 -7.99 1.36
C ASN A 142 -15.83 -8.52 -0.06
N GLU A 143 -15.01 -7.82 -0.83
CA GLU A 143 -14.65 -8.16 -2.19
C GLU A 143 -13.29 -8.85 -2.23
N ARG A 144 -13.27 -10.06 -2.79
CA ARG A 144 -12.00 -10.75 -3.00
C ARG A 144 -11.21 -10.05 -4.09
N VAL A 145 -10.07 -9.46 -3.73
CA VAL A 145 -9.23 -8.71 -4.66
C VAL A 145 -7.74 -8.89 -4.35
N GLN A 146 -6.99 -9.34 -5.34
CA GLN A 146 -5.53 -9.45 -5.25
C GLN A 146 -4.83 -8.19 -5.77
N ASN A 147 -5.38 -7.59 -6.82
CA ASN A 147 -4.89 -6.36 -7.40
C ASN A 147 -6.06 -5.61 -8.06
N PHE A 148 -5.91 -4.31 -8.27
CA PHE A 148 -6.97 -3.49 -8.87
C PHE A 148 -6.41 -2.28 -9.60
N ALA A 149 -7.22 -1.72 -10.49
CA ALA A 149 -7.05 -0.42 -11.10
C ALA A 149 -8.35 0.37 -10.97
N ILE A 150 -8.26 1.70 -11.00
CA ILE A 150 -9.41 2.60 -10.89
C ILE A 150 -9.45 3.49 -12.13
N ASP A 151 -10.65 3.61 -12.70
CA ASP A 151 -10.98 4.58 -13.74
C ASP A 151 -12.30 5.28 -13.39
N GLY A 152 -12.23 6.54 -12.98
CA GLY A 152 -13.35 7.29 -12.47
C GLY A 152 -14.01 6.63 -11.25
N GLU A 153 -15.28 6.26 -11.37
CA GLU A 153 -16.07 5.64 -10.30
C GLU A 153 -16.03 4.11 -10.34
N ILE A 154 -15.28 3.53 -11.26
CA ILE A 154 -15.20 2.08 -11.46
C ILE A 154 -13.82 1.57 -11.05
N ALA A 155 -13.80 0.58 -10.17
CA ALA A 155 -12.65 -0.26 -9.93
C ALA A 155 -12.74 -1.55 -10.74
N TYR A 156 -11.63 -1.94 -11.35
CA TYR A 156 -11.43 -3.23 -12.01
C TYR A 156 -10.67 -4.12 -11.05
N LEU A 157 -11.37 -5.08 -10.47
CA LEU A 157 -10.82 -5.98 -9.45
C LEU A 157 -10.32 -7.25 -10.11
N TYR A 158 -9.03 -7.53 -9.92
CA TYR A 158 -8.37 -8.75 -10.39
C TYR A 158 -8.18 -9.72 -9.23
N ASN A 159 -8.49 -10.99 -9.48
CA ASN A 159 -8.22 -12.08 -8.56
C ASN A 159 -7.69 -13.30 -9.30
N TYR A 160 -6.76 -14.03 -8.69
CA TYR A 160 -6.22 -15.28 -9.17
C TYR A 160 -6.37 -16.36 -8.09
N ASN A 161 -6.96 -17.49 -8.47
CA ASN A 161 -7.07 -18.65 -7.60
C ASN A 161 -5.94 -19.63 -7.93
N TYR A 162 -4.98 -19.76 -7.02
CA TYR A 162 -3.82 -20.62 -7.23
C TYR A 162 -4.16 -22.11 -7.24
N SER A 163 -5.18 -22.53 -6.48
CA SER A 163 -5.59 -23.96 -6.42
C SER A 163 -6.25 -24.43 -7.71
N THR A 164 -7.09 -23.58 -8.31
CA THR A 164 -7.79 -23.90 -9.59
C THR A 164 -7.10 -23.35 -10.81
N GLN A 165 -6.05 -22.54 -10.64
CA GLN A 165 -5.31 -21.83 -11.70
C GLN A 165 -6.22 -20.97 -12.59
N THR A 166 -7.21 -20.33 -11.99
CA THR A 166 -8.18 -19.48 -12.70
C THR A 166 -8.04 -18.02 -12.30
N ALA A 167 -8.14 -17.13 -13.27
CA ALA A 167 -8.19 -15.69 -13.08
C ALA A 167 -9.61 -15.17 -13.25
N SER A 168 -9.96 -14.12 -12.55
CA SER A 168 -11.18 -13.35 -12.74
C SER A 168 -10.92 -11.85 -12.70
N ILE A 169 -11.68 -11.11 -13.50
CA ILE A 169 -11.74 -9.65 -13.45
C ILE A 169 -13.22 -9.29 -13.29
N LYS A 170 -13.53 -8.40 -12.37
CA LYS A 170 -14.87 -7.83 -12.24
C LYS A 170 -14.80 -6.32 -12.09
N THR A 171 -15.85 -5.64 -12.49
CA THR A 171 -16.05 -4.23 -12.21
C THR A 171 -16.74 -4.06 -10.85
N PHE A 172 -16.37 -3.01 -10.14
CA PHE A 172 -16.96 -2.63 -8.87
C PHE A 172 -17.20 -1.13 -8.87
N ASN A 173 -18.43 -0.71 -8.54
CA ASN A 173 -18.75 0.71 -8.47
C ASN A 173 -18.37 1.26 -7.10
N LEU A 174 -17.42 2.21 -7.08
CA LEU A 174 -16.85 2.78 -5.87
C LEU A 174 -17.82 3.64 -5.04
N LYS A 175 -18.94 4.07 -5.64
CA LYS A 175 -19.98 4.86 -4.96
C LYS A 175 -21.09 4.02 -4.37
N THR A 176 -21.49 2.98 -5.06
CA THR A 176 -22.66 2.18 -4.64
C THR A 176 -22.27 0.89 -3.92
N GLY A 177 -21.05 0.43 -4.08
CA GLY A 177 -20.55 -0.82 -3.50
C GLY A 177 -20.74 -2.01 -4.43
#